data_18b81012a5d54b6c96b0e13a404556b9
#
_entry.id   18b81012a5d54b6c96b0e13a404556b9
#
_cell.length_a   1.000
_cell.length_b   1.000
_cell.length_c   1.000
_cell.angle_alpha   90.00
_cell.angle_beta   90.00
_cell.angle_gamma   90.00
#
_symmetry.space_group_name_H-M   'P 1'
#
loop_
_entity.id
_entity.type
_entity.pdbx_description
1 polymer ?
#
loop_
_entity_poly.entity_id
_entity_poly.type
_entity_poly.pdbx_seq_one_letter_code
_entity_poly.pdbx_strand_id
1 'polypeptide(L)'
;MQNNFLEELVAEWLEYNGYIVKRNERVGRRERGGYEGELDVVAFKPKIKHLIHVETSGDAASWKYRENSFKKKFAIGDRYIEALFEGLTVPNEIEKKAILFVNNNRNHRTIGGGQVVPAKDYLLEILHKLKTTSFMSRVVPEKYPILRVLQMVTHYWKYFVEELKK
;
A
#
# COMPACT_ATOMS: atom_id res chain seq x y z
N MET A 1 -3.37 -13.69 12.18
CA MET A 1 -2.73 -12.44 11.76
C MET A 1 -3.77 -11.33 11.88
N GLN A 2 -3.43 -10.24 12.54
CA GLN A 2 -4.29 -9.04 12.51
C GLN A 2 -4.03 -8.36 11.17
N ASN A 3 -5.01 -8.36 10.26
CA ASN A 3 -4.90 -7.62 9.02
C ASN A 3 -4.81 -6.13 9.37
N ASN A 4 -3.70 -5.52 8.99
CA ASN A 4 -3.54 -4.08 9.12
C ASN A 4 -4.42 -3.40 8.07
N PHE A 5 -5.40 -2.59 8.52
CA PHE A 5 -6.34 -1.93 7.61
C PHE A 5 -5.66 -1.09 6.52
N LEU A 6 -4.45 -0.57 6.80
CA LEU A 6 -3.69 0.23 5.83
C LEU A 6 -3.11 -0.65 4.71
N GLU A 7 -2.63 -1.85 5.06
CA GLU A 7 -2.18 -2.85 4.08
C GLU A 7 -3.34 -3.29 3.19
N GLU A 8 -4.51 -3.55 3.78
CA GLU A 8 -5.72 -3.91 3.02
C GLU A 8 -6.17 -2.78 2.09
N LEU A 9 -6.16 -1.53 2.57
CA LEU A 9 -6.48 -0.37 1.73
C LEU A 9 -5.55 -0.26 0.52
N VAL A 10 -4.24 -0.42 0.76
CA VAL A 10 -3.22 -0.39 -0.31
C VAL A 10 -3.46 -1.51 -1.30
N ALA A 11 -3.70 -2.72 -0.81
CA ALA A 11 -3.91 -3.89 -1.64
C ALA A 11 -5.20 -3.77 -2.47
N GLU A 12 -6.32 -3.38 -1.87
CA GLU A 12 -7.57 -3.12 -2.60
C GLU A 12 -7.38 -2.06 -3.69
N TRP A 13 -6.67 -0.97 -3.36
CA TRP A 13 -6.42 0.12 -4.31
C TRP A 13 -5.59 -0.33 -5.51
N LEU A 14 -4.52 -1.10 -5.28
CA LEU A 14 -3.69 -1.63 -6.36
C LEU A 14 -4.45 -2.65 -7.21
N GLU A 15 -5.20 -3.58 -6.60
CA GLU A 15 -6.05 -4.52 -7.34
C GLU A 15 -7.13 -3.82 -8.17
N TYR A 16 -7.81 -2.82 -7.59
CA TYR A 16 -8.81 -2.01 -8.28
C TYR A 16 -8.23 -1.29 -9.51
N ASN A 17 -6.95 -0.91 -9.44
CA ASN A 17 -6.20 -0.33 -10.56
C ASN A 17 -5.58 -1.38 -11.51
N GLY A 18 -5.90 -2.67 -11.36
CA GLY A 18 -5.51 -3.73 -12.29
C GLY A 18 -4.12 -4.30 -12.05
N TYR A 19 -3.59 -4.23 -10.83
CA TYR A 19 -2.38 -4.94 -10.42
C TYR A 19 -2.72 -6.36 -9.98
N ILE A 20 -1.79 -7.28 -10.19
CA ILE A 20 -1.73 -8.58 -9.52
C ILE A 20 -1.06 -8.32 -8.17
N VAL A 21 -1.78 -8.55 -7.06
CA VAL A 21 -1.33 -8.18 -5.71
C VAL A 21 -1.04 -9.42 -4.87
N LYS A 22 0.07 -9.38 -4.15
CA LYS A 22 0.48 -10.30 -3.11
C LYS A 22 0.47 -9.57 -1.77
N ARG A 23 -0.09 -10.17 -0.72
CA ARG A 23 -0.30 -9.55 0.60
C ARG A 23 0.32 -10.41 1.68
N ASN A 24 1.02 -9.80 2.63
CA ASN A 24 1.55 -10.45 3.82
C ASN A 24 2.38 -11.70 3.47
N GLU A 25 3.20 -11.59 2.42
CA GLU A 25 3.98 -12.72 1.92
C GLU A 25 5.19 -12.98 2.78
N ARG A 26 5.23 -14.16 3.40
CA ARG A 26 6.39 -14.63 4.15
C ARG A 26 7.42 -15.22 3.22
N VAL A 27 8.61 -14.65 3.25
CA VAL A 27 9.70 -14.99 2.31
C VAL A 27 10.97 -15.44 3.03
N GLY A 28 11.81 -16.18 2.31
CA GLY A 28 13.07 -16.68 2.84
C GLY A 28 12.88 -17.72 3.95
N ARG A 29 12.22 -18.86 3.64
CA ARG A 29 12.04 -19.96 4.59
C ARG A 29 13.39 -20.48 5.07
N ARG A 30 13.59 -20.51 6.38
CA ARG A 30 14.81 -20.99 7.02
C ARG A 30 14.76 -22.49 7.30
N GLU A 31 15.90 -23.18 7.21
CA GLU A 31 16.01 -24.62 7.49
C GLU A 31 15.53 -25.01 8.90
N ARG A 32 15.84 -24.16 9.90
CA ARG A 32 15.43 -24.35 11.30
C ARG A 32 14.04 -23.82 11.62
N GLY A 33 13.24 -23.50 10.61
CA GLY A 33 11.91 -22.92 10.74
C GLY A 33 11.89 -21.39 10.76
N GLY A 34 10.71 -20.81 10.49
CA GLY A 34 10.52 -19.38 10.34
C GLY A 34 10.90 -18.83 8.97
N TYR A 35 10.87 -17.51 8.85
CA TYR A 35 11.10 -16.78 7.60
C TYR A 35 12.11 -15.66 7.82
N GLU A 36 12.74 -15.17 6.76
CA GLU A 36 13.63 -14.00 6.82
C GLU A 36 12.86 -12.71 7.01
N GLY A 37 11.67 -12.64 6.43
CA GLY A 37 10.77 -11.51 6.58
C GLY A 37 9.38 -11.75 6.03
N GLU A 38 8.55 -10.73 6.19
CA GLU A 38 7.21 -10.62 5.64
C GLU A 38 7.16 -9.32 4.84
N LEU A 39 6.57 -9.36 3.64
CA LEU A 39 6.37 -8.23 2.75
C LEU A 39 4.90 -7.82 2.84
N ASP A 40 4.62 -6.57 3.21
CA ASP A 40 3.25 -6.12 3.47
C ASP A 40 2.39 -6.19 2.19
N VAL A 41 2.78 -5.48 1.15
CA VAL A 41 2.09 -5.49 -0.15
C VAL A 41 3.09 -5.43 -1.30
N VAL A 42 3.02 -6.39 -2.20
CA VAL A 42 3.78 -6.38 -3.46
C VAL A 42 2.81 -6.49 -4.62
N ALA A 43 2.96 -5.67 -5.65
CA ALA A 43 2.04 -5.67 -6.76
C ALA A 43 2.73 -5.47 -8.11
N PHE A 44 2.25 -6.20 -9.11
CA PHE A 44 2.75 -6.14 -10.48
C PHE A 44 1.63 -5.85 -11.47
N LYS A 45 1.85 -4.88 -12.36
CA LYS A 45 0.94 -4.55 -13.46
C LYS A 45 1.58 -4.89 -14.80
N PRO A 46 1.27 -6.06 -15.38
CA PRO A 46 1.94 -6.55 -16.60
C PRO A 46 1.82 -5.61 -17.79
N LYS A 47 0.64 -4.97 -17.95
CA LYS A 47 0.35 -4.09 -19.10
C LYS A 47 1.37 -2.95 -19.26
N ILE A 48 1.89 -2.43 -18.15
CA ILE A 48 2.85 -1.31 -18.15
C ILE A 48 4.19 -1.71 -17.54
N LYS A 49 4.40 -3.01 -17.28
CA LYS A 49 5.61 -3.56 -16.65
C LYS A 49 6.01 -2.80 -15.37
N HIS A 50 5.03 -2.50 -14.51
CA HIS A 50 5.25 -1.75 -13.28
C HIS A 50 5.17 -2.68 -12.07
N LEU A 51 6.26 -2.75 -11.31
CA LEU A 51 6.40 -3.55 -10.08
C LEU A 51 6.58 -2.61 -8.90
N ILE A 52 5.76 -2.78 -7.86
CA ILE A 52 5.77 -1.94 -6.65
C ILE A 52 5.82 -2.80 -5.39
N HIS A 53 6.65 -2.39 -4.44
CA HIS A 53 6.72 -2.92 -3.08
C HIS A 53 6.33 -1.82 -2.10
N VAL A 54 5.24 -2.02 -1.38
CA VAL A 54 4.72 -1.08 -0.39
C VAL A 54 4.84 -1.70 1.00
N GLU A 55 5.47 -0.94 1.89
CA GLU A 55 5.55 -1.25 3.32
C GLU A 55 4.80 -0.18 4.11
N THR A 56 4.10 -0.58 5.15
CA THR A 56 3.29 0.31 5.97
C THR A 56 3.78 0.35 7.41
N SER A 57 3.58 1.46 8.11
CA SER A 57 3.79 1.52 9.55
C SER A 57 2.88 2.55 10.21
N GLY A 58 2.18 2.07 11.25
CA GLY A 58 1.36 2.89 12.14
C GLY A 58 2.05 3.24 13.46
N ASP A 59 3.30 2.78 13.68
CA ASP A 59 4.00 2.98 14.93
C ASP A 59 4.52 4.42 15.10
N ALA A 60 4.84 4.80 16.35
CA ALA A 60 5.44 6.08 16.71
C ALA A 60 6.96 5.97 16.97
N ALA A 61 7.64 4.97 16.40
CA ALA A 61 9.05 4.75 16.61
C ALA A 61 9.92 5.92 16.10
N SER A 62 11.14 6.03 16.64
CA SER A 62 12.10 7.05 16.22
C SER A 62 12.45 6.86 14.72
N TRP A 63 12.78 7.97 14.05
CA TRP A 63 13.12 7.93 12.63
C TRP A 63 14.30 6.99 12.32
N LYS A 64 15.34 6.99 13.17
CA LYS A 64 16.49 6.10 13.03
C LYS A 64 16.10 4.62 13.12
N TYR A 65 15.18 4.27 14.01
CA TYR A 65 14.67 2.90 14.12
C TYR A 65 13.89 2.51 12.86
N ARG A 66 12.97 3.38 12.40
CA ARG A 66 12.22 3.17 11.17
C ARG A 66 13.15 3.00 9.96
N GLU A 67 14.17 3.87 9.80
CA GLU A 67 15.12 3.78 8.69
C GLU A 67 15.78 2.40 8.63
N ASN A 68 16.25 1.87 9.74
CA ASN A 68 16.84 0.54 9.80
C ASN A 68 15.83 -0.58 9.49
N SER A 69 14.60 -0.45 9.99
CA SER A 69 13.54 -1.41 9.75
C SER A 69 13.15 -1.47 8.27
N PHE A 70 12.84 -0.31 7.66
CA PHE A 70 12.47 -0.24 6.25
C PHE A 70 13.59 -0.66 5.31
N LYS A 71 14.85 -0.30 5.64
CA LYS A 71 16.01 -0.78 4.89
C LYS A 71 16.10 -2.30 4.84
N LYS A 72 15.84 -2.98 5.97
CA LYS A 72 15.80 -4.44 6.02
C LYS A 72 14.63 -5.00 5.20
N LYS A 73 13.42 -4.45 5.35
CA LYS A 73 12.23 -4.90 4.63
C LYS A 73 12.41 -4.77 3.12
N PHE A 74 12.85 -3.62 2.63
CA PHE A 74 13.09 -3.43 1.20
C PHE A 74 14.23 -4.30 0.66
N ALA A 75 15.32 -4.52 1.43
CA ALA A 75 16.37 -5.43 1.02
C ALA A 75 15.92 -6.90 0.95
N ILE A 76 14.98 -7.31 1.80
CA ILE A 76 14.32 -8.61 1.70
C ILE A 76 13.46 -8.66 0.44
N GLY A 77 12.68 -7.62 0.16
CA GLY A 77 11.89 -7.50 -1.06
C GLY A 77 12.73 -7.66 -2.32
N ASP A 78 13.87 -6.98 -2.41
CA ASP A 78 14.79 -7.08 -3.56
C ASP A 78 15.25 -8.51 -3.85
N ARG A 79 15.33 -9.36 -2.83
CA ARG A 79 15.78 -10.76 -3.00
C ARG A 79 14.67 -11.73 -3.39
N TYR A 80 13.43 -11.46 -3.00
CA TYR A 80 12.37 -12.46 -3.05
C TYR A 80 11.18 -12.10 -3.94
N ILE A 81 11.01 -10.82 -4.32
CA ILE A 81 9.82 -10.38 -5.05
C ILE A 81 9.69 -11.06 -6.42
N GLU A 82 10.78 -11.27 -7.13
CA GLU A 82 10.75 -11.93 -8.44
C GLU A 82 10.10 -13.33 -8.34
N ALA A 83 10.47 -14.11 -7.32
CA ALA A 83 9.93 -15.44 -7.10
C ALA A 83 8.43 -15.46 -6.78
N LEU A 84 7.86 -14.36 -6.25
CA LEU A 84 6.41 -14.26 -5.97
C LEU A 84 5.57 -14.18 -7.25
N PHE A 85 6.17 -13.84 -8.37
CA PHE A 85 5.52 -13.72 -9.67
C PHE A 85 6.06 -14.75 -10.67
N GLU A 86 6.35 -15.96 -10.17
CA GLU A 86 6.81 -17.07 -11.00
C GLU A 86 5.92 -17.27 -12.23
N GLY A 87 6.54 -17.42 -13.40
CA GLY A 87 5.86 -17.52 -14.70
C GLY A 87 5.50 -16.19 -15.34
N LEU A 88 5.79 -15.05 -14.69
CA LEU A 88 5.63 -13.72 -15.24
C LEU A 88 7.00 -13.04 -15.41
N THR A 89 7.18 -12.31 -16.50
CA THR A 89 8.38 -11.46 -16.67
C THR A 89 8.19 -10.14 -15.94
N VAL A 90 8.78 -10.04 -14.75
CA VAL A 90 8.77 -8.79 -13.96
C VAL A 90 9.97 -7.91 -14.29
N PRO A 91 9.87 -6.57 -14.15
CA PRO A 91 11.00 -5.67 -14.34
C PRO A 91 12.00 -5.79 -13.19
N ASN A 92 13.28 -5.48 -13.45
CA ASN A 92 14.31 -5.41 -12.42
C ASN A 92 14.12 -4.21 -11.47
N GLU A 93 13.49 -3.15 -11.97
CA GLU A 93 13.21 -1.95 -11.18
C GLU A 93 11.93 -2.14 -10.34
N ILE A 94 12.07 -1.93 -9.03
CA ILE A 94 10.98 -2.02 -8.07
C ILE A 94 10.73 -0.63 -7.50
N GLU A 95 9.56 -0.07 -7.75
CA GLU A 95 9.13 1.13 -7.03
C GLU A 95 8.89 0.78 -5.56
N LYS A 96 9.57 1.47 -4.63
CA LYS A 96 9.46 1.24 -3.19
C LYS A 96 8.74 2.38 -2.51
N LYS A 97 7.66 2.10 -1.79
CA LYS A 97 6.89 3.07 -1.03
C LYS A 97 6.77 2.67 0.44
N ALA A 98 6.98 3.64 1.32
CA ALA A 98 6.71 3.53 2.74
C ALA A 98 5.51 4.42 3.08
N ILE A 99 4.36 3.83 3.41
CA ILE A 99 3.16 4.59 3.78
C ILE A 99 3.12 4.72 5.30
N LEU A 100 3.23 5.95 5.80
CA LEU A 100 3.42 6.24 7.22
C LEU A 100 2.38 7.20 7.77
N PHE A 101 1.99 7.02 9.03
CA PHE A 101 1.20 8.01 9.78
C PHE A 101 2.10 9.17 10.25
N VAL A 102 2.44 10.04 9.31
CA VAL A 102 3.21 11.27 9.56
C VAL A 102 2.47 12.48 9.00
N ASN A 103 2.70 13.65 9.59
CA ASN A 103 2.03 14.88 9.15
C ASN A 103 2.47 15.34 7.75
N ASN A 104 3.74 15.14 7.42
CA ASN A 104 4.31 15.43 6.12
C ASN A 104 5.64 14.68 5.93
N ASN A 105 6.19 14.70 4.73
CA ASN A 105 7.45 14.08 4.36
C ASN A 105 8.55 15.10 3.99
N ARG A 106 8.41 16.39 4.37
CA ARG A 106 9.31 17.46 3.94
C ARG A 106 10.76 17.20 4.36
N ASN A 107 10.99 16.74 5.61
CA ASN A 107 12.30 16.46 6.16
C ASN A 107 12.81 15.05 5.83
N HIS A 108 11.91 14.15 5.46
CA HIS A 108 12.20 12.73 5.22
C HIS A 108 11.42 12.25 4.00
N ARG A 109 11.96 12.52 2.82
CA ARG A 109 11.31 12.13 1.56
C ARG A 109 11.49 10.65 1.22
N THR A 110 12.54 10.05 1.78
CA THR A 110 12.86 8.63 1.59
C THR A 110 13.15 7.97 2.91
N ILE A 111 12.94 6.67 2.98
CA ILE A 111 13.26 5.80 4.12
C ILE A 111 13.64 4.41 3.61
N GLY A 112 14.77 3.89 4.07
CA GLY A 112 15.25 2.57 3.67
C GLY A 112 15.42 2.37 2.16
N GLY A 113 15.52 3.45 1.38
CA GLY A 113 15.56 3.44 -0.07
C GLY A 113 14.18 3.52 -0.75
N GLY A 114 13.08 3.58 0.01
CA GLY A 114 11.72 3.79 -0.51
C GLY A 114 11.24 5.23 -0.34
N GLN A 115 10.30 5.65 -1.15
CA GLN A 115 9.62 6.96 -1.05
C GLN A 115 8.70 6.97 0.18
N VAL A 116 8.79 8.01 1.01
CA VAL A 116 7.85 8.24 2.11
C VAL A 116 6.58 8.89 1.59
N VAL A 117 5.45 8.24 1.84
CA VAL A 117 4.11 8.74 1.50
C VAL A 117 3.31 8.87 2.81
N PRO A 118 2.93 10.09 3.23
CA PRO A 118 2.01 10.25 4.35
C PRO A 118 0.68 9.53 4.07
N ALA A 119 0.19 8.75 5.03
CA ALA A 119 -1.04 7.96 4.86
C ALA A 119 -2.23 8.83 4.45
N LYS A 120 -2.32 10.06 4.99
CA LYS A 120 -3.36 11.02 4.61
C LYS A 120 -3.29 11.45 3.14
N ASP A 121 -2.07 11.60 2.58
CA ASP A 121 -1.88 12.01 1.20
C ASP A 121 -2.21 10.84 0.25
N TYR A 122 -1.84 9.62 0.65
CA TYR A 122 -2.25 8.40 -0.06
C TYR A 122 -3.78 8.23 -0.07
N LEU A 123 -4.43 8.41 1.09
CA LEU A 123 -5.89 8.37 1.19
C LEU A 123 -6.55 9.46 0.35
N LEU A 124 -6.00 10.67 0.37
CA LEU A 124 -6.52 11.79 -0.42
C LEU A 124 -6.48 11.50 -1.93
N GLU A 125 -5.41 10.88 -2.43
CA GLU A 125 -5.31 10.44 -3.83
C GLU A 125 -6.45 9.46 -4.18
N ILE A 126 -6.70 8.48 -3.33
CA ILE A 126 -7.80 7.52 -3.50
C ILE A 126 -9.15 8.24 -3.53
N LEU A 127 -9.42 9.12 -2.56
CA LEU A 127 -10.67 9.87 -2.47
C LEU A 127 -10.90 10.75 -3.70
N HIS A 128 -9.86 11.42 -4.21
CA HIS A 128 -9.95 12.21 -5.44
C HIS A 128 -10.37 11.37 -6.65
N LYS A 129 -9.80 10.18 -6.78
CA LYS A 129 -10.17 9.24 -7.86
C LYS A 129 -11.60 8.73 -7.70
N LEU A 130 -11.97 8.29 -6.50
CA LEU A 130 -13.31 7.78 -6.23
C LEU A 130 -14.39 8.85 -6.39
N LYS A 131 -14.11 10.11 -6.06
CA LYS A 131 -15.03 11.23 -6.25
C LYS A 131 -15.40 11.46 -7.72
N THR A 132 -14.49 11.16 -8.65
CA THR A 132 -14.76 11.26 -10.09
C THR A 132 -15.56 10.08 -10.63
N THR A 133 -15.79 9.06 -9.80
CA THR A 133 -16.47 7.83 -10.17
C THR A 133 -17.88 7.84 -9.59
N SER A 134 -18.90 7.85 -10.45
CA SER A 134 -20.30 7.86 -10.00
C SER A 134 -20.64 6.65 -9.13
N PHE A 135 -21.10 6.88 -7.92
CA PHE A 135 -21.58 5.83 -7.01
C PHE A 135 -22.76 5.03 -7.60
N MET A 136 -23.54 5.66 -8.47
CA MET A 136 -24.74 5.01 -9.06
C MET A 136 -24.44 4.23 -10.34
N SER A 137 -23.45 4.64 -11.14
CA SER A 137 -23.19 4.05 -12.45
C SER A 137 -21.84 3.30 -12.55
N ARG A 138 -20.90 3.58 -11.66
CA ARG A 138 -19.58 2.95 -11.58
C ARG A 138 -19.25 2.60 -10.14
N VAL A 139 -20.01 1.68 -9.59
CA VAL A 139 -19.86 1.22 -8.20
C VAL A 139 -18.56 0.42 -8.07
N VAL A 140 -17.77 0.71 -7.05
CA VAL A 140 -16.63 -0.13 -6.67
C VAL A 140 -17.14 -1.54 -6.37
N PRO A 141 -16.54 -2.60 -6.93
CA PRO A 141 -16.96 -3.99 -6.69
C PRO A 141 -16.96 -4.35 -5.20
N GLU A 142 -17.87 -5.23 -4.79
CA GLU A 142 -18.06 -5.66 -3.39
C GLU A 142 -16.84 -6.34 -2.78
N LYS A 143 -16.00 -6.92 -3.60
CA LYS A 143 -14.73 -7.51 -3.17
C LYS A 143 -13.71 -6.50 -2.64
N TYR A 144 -13.99 -5.19 -2.75
CA TYR A 144 -13.18 -4.10 -2.23
C TYR A 144 -13.96 -3.29 -1.18
N PRO A 145 -14.21 -3.85 0.00
CA PRO A 145 -15.10 -3.23 0.99
C PRO A 145 -14.59 -1.89 1.50
N ILE A 146 -13.29 -1.70 1.67
CA ILE A 146 -12.72 -0.42 2.14
C ILE A 146 -12.92 0.66 1.07
N LEU A 147 -12.58 0.39 -0.18
CA LEU A 147 -12.78 1.35 -1.28
C LEU A 147 -14.26 1.68 -1.49
N ARG A 148 -15.15 0.70 -1.28
CA ARG A 148 -16.59 0.91 -1.41
C ARG A 148 -17.12 1.86 -0.35
N VAL A 149 -16.68 1.72 0.90
CA VAL A 149 -17.00 2.67 1.98
C VAL A 149 -16.44 4.06 1.65
N LEU A 150 -15.21 4.16 1.18
CA LEU A 150 -14.62 5.43 0.77
C LEU A 150 -15.37 6.08 -0.40
N GLN A 151 -15.84 5.30 -1.38
CA GLN A 151 -16.68 5.81 -2.46
C GLN A 151 -18.01 6.37 -1.93
N MET A 152 -18.64 5.69 -0.99
CA MET A 152 -19.85 6.19 -0.32
C MET A 152 -19.58 7.50 0.42
N VAL A 153 -18.46 7.59 1.15
CA VAL A 153 -18.05 8.82 1.83
C VAL A 153 -17.86 9.97 0.84
N THR A 154 -17.23 9.72 -0.32
CA THR A 154 -17.06 10.77 -1.34
C THR A 154 -18.38 11.21 -1.97
N HIS A 155 -19.34 10.28 -2.11
CA HIS A 155 -20.68 10.58 -2.63
C HIS A 155 -21.46 11.53 -1.71
N TYR A 156 -21.43 11.26 -0.39
CA TYR A 156 -22.12 12.07 0.62
C TYR A 156 -21.24 13.16 1.24
N TRP A 157 -20.11 13.50 0.63
CA TRP A 157 -19.11 14.39 1.21
C TRP A 157 -19.66 15.73 1.71
N LYS A 158 -20.52 16.39 0.92
CA LYS A 158 -21.12 17.69 1.29
C LYS A 158 -21.93 17.57 2.58
N TYR A 159 -22.76 16.53 2.66
CA TYR A 159 -23.57 16.27 3.85
C TYR A 159 -22.70 16.08 5.10
N PHE A 160 -21.67 15.23 5.00
CA PHE A 160 -20.78 15.01 6.15
C PHE A 160 -20.03 16.26 6.59
N VAL A 161 -19.53 17.06 5.67
CA VAL A 161 -18.84 18.31 6.00
C VAL A 161 -19.76 19.32 6.69
N GLU A 162 -21.03 19.38 6.32
CA GLU A 162 -22.02 20.28 6.93
C GLU A 162 -22.40 19.80 8.33
N GLU A 163 -22.63 18.51 8.51
CA GLU A 163 -23.05 17.94 9.81
C GLU A 163 -21.90 17.93 10.83
N LEU A 164 -20.68 17.63 10.43
CA LEU A 164 -19.51 17.58 11.33
C LEU A 164 -19.00 18.96 11.78
N LYS A 165 -19.52 20.06 11.20
CA LYS A 165 -19.22 21.45 11.62
C LYS A 165 -20.15 21.97 12.69
N LYS A 166 -21.25 21.27 13.01
CA LYS A 166 -22.20 21.62 14.06
C LYS A 166 -21.66 21.21 15.45
#